data_beef592ebb57ff1c7d276c9bc2c19325
#
_entry.id   beef592ebb57ff1c7d276c9bc2c19325
#
_cell.length_a   1.000
_cell.length_b   1.000
_cell.length_c   1.000
_cell.angle_alpha   90.00
_cell.angle_beta   90.00
_cell.angle_gamma   90.00
#
_symmetry.space_group_name_H-M   'P 1'
#
loop_
_entity.id
_entity.type
_entity.pdbx_description
1 polymer ?
#
loop_
_entity_poly.entity_id
_entity_poly.type
_entity_poly.pdbx_seq_one_letter_code
_entity_poly.pdbx_strand_id
1 'polypeptide(L)'
;MDTSGRKGSDMNIFSLFTLCGGLAFFLYGMTVMSKSLEKMAGGKLERLLKRMTSNPIKSLLLGVGITIAIQSSSAMTVMLVGLVNSGVMEIGQTIGIIMGSNIGTTLTAWLLSLTGIESENFFVNFLKPKNFSPLLALIGILLIMGSKRQRRRDVGRVMMGFSILMYGMELMSGAVSPLADMPGFTHFMTAFTNPFLGVLVGAAFTGIIQSSAASVGILQALAMTGSVTYGIAIPIIMGQNIGTCVTALISSIGVSRNAKRVSVIHISFNLIGTALGLLALFGGEMFLNLPFLTEPIGAVGIAFCHTIFNVCTTLVLLPFSRQLERLANKVISTEDKPSDFAFLDPRLMRTPGVAVSECAVMTNRMGALALESMQLALAQFIQYDGSREEQILANEDKLDTYEDRLGGYLVQISQHGTSSADMRTVSRLLHAIGDFERIGDHALNLQESAKELHEKQLAFSPIAREEVDVLTSLLEDLLNSALRSFQSDDPQMARQVEPLEETMDLLTEEIRSRHIRRLQSGQCTIQLGFILNDLLNNAERVGDHCSNIAVSVIEEQEKQAASHAYLHSLKKNDEFSFQLQQNLSRYVLPAETSEDQPAE
;
A
#
# COMPACT_ATOMS: atom_id res chain seq x y z
N MET A 1 45.57 -25.56 -50.86
CA MET A 1 45.09 -26.29 -49.68
C MET A 1 44.56 -25.25 -48.68
N ASP A 2 43.29 -25.00 -48.84
CA ASP A 2 42.58 -24.01 -48.04
C ASP A 2 41.74 -24.78 -47.02
N THR A 3 42.11 -24.74 -45.76
CA THR A 3 41.41 -25.38 -44.66
C THR A 3 40.81 -24.32 -43.75
N SER A 4 39.86 -23.55 -44.31
CA SER A 4 38.95 -22.74 -43.47
C SER A 4 37.80 -23.63 -43.01
N GLY A 5 38.08 -24.50 -42.03
CA GLY A 5 37.04 -25.23 -41.33
C GLY A 5 36.16 -24.27 -40.49
N ARG A 6 35.02 -23.85 -41.02
CA ARG A 6 33.91 -23.37 -40.21
C ARG A 6 33.49 -24.51 -39.27
N LYS A 7 33.94 -24.45 -38.01
CA LYS A 7 33.37 -25.26 -36.95
C LYS A 7 31.92 -24.76 -36.77
N GLY A 8 30.97 -25.48 -37.33
CA GLY A 8 29.58 -25.39 -36.90
C GLY A 8 29.56 -25.67 -35.40
N SER A 9 29.26 -24.69 -34.60
CA SER A 9 29.11 -24.85 -33.15
C SER A 9 27.76 -25.52 -32.91
N ASP A 10 27.80 -26.87 -32.87
CA ASP A 10 26.62 -27.62 -32.39
C ASP A 10 26.22 -27.09 -31.02
N MET A 11 24.91 -26.97 -30.77
CA MET A 11 24.41 -26.59 -29.46
C MET A 11 24.85 -27.61 -28.42
N ASN A 12 25.81 -27.22 -27.62
CA ASN A 12 26.45 -28.06 -26.61
C ASN A 12 25.65 -27.90 -25.28
N ILE A 13 25.72 -28.89 -24.40
CA ILE A 13 25.17 -28.84 -23.05
C ILE A 13 25.61 -27.57 -22.29
N PHE A 14 26.79 -27.05 -22.58
CA PHE A 14 27.30 -25.79 -22.03
C PHE A 14 26.53 -24.55 -22.54
N SER A 15 26.04 -24.56 -23.76
CA SER A 15 25.15 -23.49 -24.27
C SER A 15 23.82 -23.47 -23.52
N LEU A 16 23.28 -24.65 -23.16
CA LEU A 16 22.10 -24.77 -22.33
C LEU A 16 22.38 -24.21 -20.90
N PHE A 17 23.53 -24.54 -20.31
CA PHE A 17 23.91 -23.97 -19.00
C PHE A 17 24.09 -22.48 -19.07
N THR A 18 24.67 -21.94 -20.15
CA THR A 18 24.81 -20.50 -20.38
C THR A 18 23.47 -19.82 -20.54
N LEU A 19 22.52 -20.43 -21.24
CA LEU A 19 21.16 -19.94 -21.39
C LEU A 19 20.43 -19.90 -20.02
N CYS A 20 20.50 -20.99 -19.27
CA CYS A 20 19.90 -21.04 -17.92
C CYS A 20 20.55 -20.03 -16.96
N GLY A 21 21.88 -19.91 -17.00
CA GLY A 21 22.63 -18.92 -16.21
C GLY A 21 22.26 -17.47 -16.60
N GLY A 22 22.18 -17.21 -17.93
CA GLY A 22 21.74 -15.92 -18.45
C GLY A 22 20.31 -15.57 -17.99
N LEU A 23 19.39 -16.53 -18.06
CA LEU A 23 18.02 -16.37 -17.57
C LEU A 23 17.99 -16.10 -16.05
N ALA A 24 18.80 -16.81 -15.28
CA ALA A 24 18.89 -16.59 -13.83
C ALA A 24 19.40 -15.17 -13.50
N PHE A 25 20.46 -14.69 -14.16
CA PHE A 25 20.94 -13.31 -14.00
C PHE A 25 19.90 -12.29 -14.45
N PHE A 26 19.24 -12.53 -15.57
CA PHE A 26 18.18 -11.67 -16.07
C PHE A 26 17.04 -11.51 -15.04
N LEU A 27 16.50 -12.62 -14.54
CA LEU A 27 15.41 -12.64 -13.56
C LEU A 27 15.84 -12.01 -12.22
N TYR A 28 17.04 -12.29 -11.77
CA TYR A 28 17.60 -11.71 -10.54
C TYR A 28 17.80 -10.21 -10.67
N GLY A 29 18.42 -9.75 -11.77
CA GLY A 29 18.64 -8.32 -12.05
C GLY A 29 17.33 -7.56 -12.12
N MET A 30 16.32 -8.11 -12.82
CA MET A 30 14.97 -7.55 -12.89
C MET A 30 14.31 -7.46 -11.51
N THR A 31 14.43 -8.51 -10.69
CA THR A 31 13.86 -8.55 -9.34
C THR A 31 14.49 -7.50 -8.42
N VAL A 32 15.81 -7.37 -8.43
CA VAL A 32 16.54 -6.37 -7.64
C VAL A 32 16.18 -4.96 -8.07
N MET A 33 16.13 -4.70 -9.38
CA MET A 33 15.78 -3.40 -9.94
C MET A 33 14.32 -3.04 -9.56
N SER A 34 13.37 -3.92 -9.81
CA SER A 34 11.94 -3.71 -9.57
C SER A 34 11.65 -3.46 -8.09
N LYS A 35 12.14 -4.31 -7.17
CA LYS A 35 11.97 -4.12 -5.72
C LYS A 35 12.59 -2.83 -5.20
N SER A 36 13.72 -2.40 -5.78
CA SER A 36 14.37 -1.15 -5.37
C SER A 36 13.59 0.07 -5.87
N LEU A 37 13.05 0.02 -7.09
CA LEU A 37 12.17 1.06 -7.64
C LEU A 37 10.86 1.17 -6.85
N GLU A 38 10.23 0.04 -6.54
CA GLU A 38 9.03 -0.06 -5.72
C GLU A 38 9.24 0.60 -4.34
N LYS A 39 10.35 0.24 -3.67
CA LYS A 39 10.74 0.84 -2.39
C LYS A 39 10.98 2.35 -2.48
N MET A 40 11.52 2.84 -3.58
CA MET A 40 11.74 4.27 -3.81
C MET A 40 10.46 5.03 -4.13
N ALA A 41 9.48 4.39 -4.75
CA ALA A 41 8.17 4.95 -5.07
C ALA A 41 7.33 5.19 -3.80
N GLY A 42 7.37 4.27 -2.82
CA GLY A 42 6.80 4.39 -1.47
C GLY A 42 5.36 4.90 -1.43
N GLY A 43 4.96 5.47 -0.29
CA GLY A 43 3.60 5.98 -0.04
C GLY A 43 3.10 7.14 -0.92
N LYS A 44 3.94 7.65 -1.87
CA LYS A 44 3.48 8.61 -2.88
C LYS A 44 2.50 7.98 -3.87
N LEU A 45 2.65 6.66 -4.11
CA LEU A 45 1.86 5.88 -5.03
C LEU A 45 0.38 5.88 -4.65
N GLU A 46 0.09 5.72 -3.37
CA GLU A 46 -1.25 5.65 -2.83
C GLU A 46 -1.99 6.98 -2.91
N ARG A 47 -1.32 8.08 -2.53
CA ARG A 47 -1.91 9.41 -2.66
C ARG A 47 -2.30 9.74 -4.10
N LEU A 48 -1.53 9.22 -5.07
CA LEU A 48 -1.84 9.33 -6.49
C LEU A 48 -3.05 8.44 -6.86
N LEU A 49 -3.11 7.21 -6.35
CA LEU A 49 -4.23 6.30 -6.60
C LEU A 49 -5.55 6.90 -6.09
N LYS A 50 -5.61 7.38 -4.87
CA LYS A 50 -6.84 7.98 -4.29
C LYS A 50 -7.30 9.25 -5.02
N ARG A 51 -6.39 10.06 -5.58
CA ARG A 51 -6.74 11.35 -6.20
C ARG A 51 -7.07 11.28 -7.69
N MET A 52 -6.56 10.29 -8.42
CA MET A 52 -6.61 10.31 -9.90
C MET A 52 -7.57 9.28 -10.52
N THR A 53 -8.32 8.54 -9.72
CA THR A 53 -9.16 7.43 -10.23
C THR A 53 -10.56 7.81 -10.70
N SER A 54 -10.97 9.08 -10.55
CA SER A 54 -12.31 9.55 -10.93
C SER A 54 -12.57 9.68 -12.45
N ASN A 55 -11.52 9.60 -13.29
CA ASN A 55 -11.63 9.73 -14.75
C ASN A 55 -10.86 8.60 -15.44
N PRO A 56 -11.46 7.87 -16.41
CA PRO A 56 -10.81 6.74 -17.10
C PRO A 56 -9.45 7.08 -17.71
N ILE A 57 -9.29 8.28 -18.29
CA ILE A 57 -8.02 8.72 -18.90
C ILE A 57 -6.97 8.97 -17.80
N LYS A 58 -7.35 9.60 -16.68
CA LYS A 58 -6.43 9.81 -15.56
C LYS A 58 -6.02 8.48 -14.94
N SER A 59 -6.96 7.54 -14.78
CA SER A 59 -6.68 6.18 -14.30
C SER A 59 -5.72 5.43 -15.25
N LEU A 60 -5.91 5.58 -16.56
CA LEU A 60 -5.03 5.00 -17.58
C LEU A 60 -3.60 5.56 -17.46
N LEU A 61 -3.44 6.88 -17.44
CA LEU A 61 -2.14 7.53 -17.30
C LEU A 61 -1.46 7.16 -15.98
N LEU A 62 -2.25 7.03 -14.92
CA LEU A 62 -1.77 6.58 -13.62
C LEU A 62 -1.26 5.13 -13.71
N GLY A 63 -2.01 4.23 -14.35
CA GLY A 63 -1.59 2.83 -14.58
C GLY A 63 -0.28 2.75 -15.37
N VAL A 64 -0.14 3.55 -16.45
CA VAL A 64 1.12 3.68 -17.20
C VAL A 64 2.25 4.13 -16.27
N GLY A 65 2.06 5.24 -15.56
CA GLY A 65 3.10 5.84 -14.72
C GLY A 65 3.55 4.93 -13.58
N ILE A 66 2.62 4.28 -12.90
CA ILE A 66 2.93 3.36 -11.80
C ILE A 66 3.69 2.13 -12.32
N THR A 67 3.22 1.53 -13.42
CA THR A 67 3.87 0.34 -13.97
C THR A 67 5.28 0.67 -14.47
N ILE A 68 5.49 1.84 -15.06
CA ILE A 68 6.83 2.33 -15.39
C ILE A 68 7.68 2.50 -14.14
N ALA A 69 7.14 3.05 -13.07
CA ALA A 69 7.86 3.28 -11.83
C ALA A 69 8.21 1.98 -11.08
N ILE A 70 7.30 1.00 -11.05
CA ILE A 70 7.48 -0.28 -10.35
C ILE A 70 8.15 -1.32 -11.28
N GLN A 71 8.04 -1.17 -12.59
CA GLN A 71 8.51 -2.15 -13.60
C GLN A 71 7.81 -3.52 -13.47
N SER A 72 6.57 -3.55 -12.96
CA SER A 72 5.82 -4.80 -12.75
C SER A 72 4.31 -4.59 -12.87
N SER A 73 3.74 -5.06 -13.97
CA SER A 73 2.27 -5.09 -14.18
C SER A 73 1.59 -6.12 -13.27
N SER A 74 2.27 -7.23 -12.97
CA SER A 74 1.75 -8.25 -12.06
C SER A 74 1.62 -7.71 -10.63
N ALA A 75 2.62 -6.99 -10.13
CA ALA A 75 2.55 -6.34 -8.82
C ALA A 75 1.40 -5.32 -8.78
N MET A 76 1.23 -4.53 -9.85
CA MET A 76 0.12 -3.59 -9.99
C MET A 76 -1.24 -4.29 -9.92
N THR A 77 -1.43 -5.38 -10.65
CA THR A 77 -2.71 -6.10 -10.65
C THR A 77 -3.00 -6.72 -9.28
N VAL A 78 -2.00 -7.32 -8.62
CA VAL A 78 -2.16 -7.86 -7.25
C VAL A 78 -2.53 -6.76 -6.26
N MET A 79 -1.91 -5.59 -6.38
CA MET A 79 -2.25 -4.41 -5.56
C MET A 79 -3.70 -3.96 -5.80
N LEU A 80 -4.16 -3.89 -7.06
CA LEU A 80 -5.55 -3.54 -7.38
C LEU A 80 -6.55 -4.53 -6.80
N VAL A 81 -6.24 -5.84 -6.87
CA VAL A 81 -7.06 -6.89 -6.23
C VAL A 81 -7.13 -6.65 -4.72
N GLY A 82 -6.01 -6.34 -4.07
CA GLY A 82 -5.96 -6.01 -2.64
C GLY A 82 -6.75 -4.76 -2.28
N LEU A 83 -6.61 -3.66 -3.06
CA LEU A 83 -7.32 -2.40 -2.83
C LEU A 83 -8.84 -2.51 -3.02
N VAL A 84 -9.28 -3.32 -3.99
CA VAL A 84 -10.72 -3.60 -4.16
C VAL A 84 -11.21 -4.55 -3.07
N ASN A 85 -10.39 -5.52 -2.66
CA ASN A 85 -10.72 -6.43 -1.57
C ASN A 85 -10.90 -5.71 -0.23
N SER A 86 -10.06 -4.71 0.03
CA SER A 86 -10.14 -3.85 1.22
C SER A 86 -11.25 -2.78 1.14
N GLY A 87 -11.94 -2.64 0.00
CA GLY A 87 -12.97 -1.63 -0.19
C GLY A 87 -12.44 -0.20 -0.42
N VAL A 88 -11.12 -0.04 -0.58
CA VAL A 88 -10.46 1.27 -0.83
C VAL A 88 -10.72 1.78 -2.24
N MET A 89 -10.90 0.86 -3.19
CA MET A 89 -11.17 1.17 -4.59
C MET A 89 -12.41 0.45 -5.10
N GLU A 90 -13.15 1.15 -5.95
CA GLU A 90 -14.25 0.56 -6.72
C GLU A 90 -13.73 -0.14 -7.98
N ILE A 91 -14.46 -1.14 -8.45
CA ILE A 91 -14.09 -1.95 -9.64
C ILE A 91 -13.91 -1.07 -10.87
N GLY A 92 -14.82 -0.14 -11.11
CA GLY A 92 -14.78 0.76 -12.28
C GLY A 92 -13.50 1.59 -12.36
N GLN A 93 -12.91 1.95 -11.21
CA GLN A 93 -11.66 2.71 -11.12
C GLN A 93 -10.44 1.90 -11.56
N THR A 94 -10.48 0.57 -11.41
CA THR A 94 -9.35 -0.32 -11.75
C THR A 94 -9.16 -0.53 -13.24
N ILE A 95 -10.22 -0.37 -14.06
CA ILE A 95 -10.20 -0.70 -15.48
C ILE A 95 -9.16 0.13 -16.24
N GLY A 96 -9.19 1.45 -16.06
CA GLY A 96 -8.21 2.34 -16.71
C GLY A 96 -6.78 2.02 -16.25
N ILE A 97 -6.58 1.71 -14.97
CA ILE A 97 -5.27 1.37 -14.42
C ILE A 97 -4.74 0.06 -15.03
N ILE A 98 -5.57 -0.97 -15.18
CA ILE A 98 -5.20 -2.25 -15.81
C ILE A 98 -4.78 -2.01 -17.26
N MET A 99 -5.58 -1.26 -18.04
CA MET A 99 -5.26 -0.91 -19.41
C MET A 99 -3.94 -0.14 -19.52
N GLY A 100 -3.75 0.85 -18.64
CA GLY A 100 -2.53 1.64 -18.55
C GLY A 100 -1.31 0.81 -18.15
N SER A 101 -1.49 -0.14 -17.26
CA SER A 101 -0.44 -1.06 -16.82
C SER A 101 0.11 -1.90 -17.97
N ASN A 102 -0.74 -2.38 -18.86
CA ASN A 102 -0.31 -3.12 -20.05
C ASN A 102 0.52 -2.23 -21.00
N ILE A 103 0.14 -0.96 -21.18
CA ILE A 103 0.96 0.00 -21.96
C ILE A 103 2.29 0.26 -21.23
N GLY A 104 2.28 0.48 -19.90
CA GLY A 104 3.48 0.76 -19.11
C GLY A 104 4.51 -0.37 -19.17
N THR A 105 4.06 -1.63 -19.28
CA THR A 105 4.92 -2.80 -19.44
C THR A 105 5.74 -2.75 -20.73
N THR A 106 5.25 -2.10 -21.78
CA THR A 106 5.96 -2.02 -23.06
C THR A 106 7.27 -1.24 -22.94
N LEU A 107 7.42 -0.33 -21.97
CA LEU A 107 8.67 0.38 -21.73
C LEU A 107 9.79 -0.59 -21.36
N THR A 108 9.48 -1.66 -20.63
CA THR A 108 10.48 -2.70 -20.31
C THR A 108 10.98 -3.37 -21.61
N ALA A 109 10.09 -3.66 -22.56
CA ALA A 109 10.47 -4.21 -23.86
C ALA A 109 11.41 -3.25 -24.63
N TRP A 110 11.16 -1.94 -24.55
CA TRP A 110 12.04 -0.92 -25.13
C TRP A 110 13.41 -0.87 -24.45
N LEU A 111 13.47 -0.97 -23.12
CA LEU A 111 14.75 -1.03 -22.40
C LEU A 111 15.57 -2.26 -22.81
N LEU A 112 14.91 -3.41 -22.95
CA LEU A 112 15.55 -4.65 -23.39
C LEU A 112 15.99 -4.58 -24.86
N SER A 113 15.23 -3.90 -25.72
CA SER A 113 15.55 -3.77 -27.15
C SER A 113 16.85 -3.02 -27.43
N LEU A 114 17.36 -2.27 -26.45
CA LEU A 114 18.66 -1.60 -26.57
C LEU A 114 19.84 -2.58 -26.79
N THR A 115 19.66 -3.86 -26.43
CA THR A 115 20.68 -4.90 -26.67
C THR A 115 20.85 -5.23 -28.16
N GLY A 116 19.80 -5.05 -28.96
CA GLY A 116 19.79 -5.36 -30.40
C GLY A 116 20.20 -4.19 -31.31
N ILE A 117 20.68 -3.08 -30.76
CA ILE A 117 21.11 -1.93 -31.57
C ILE A 117 22.50 -2.20 -32.17
N GLU A 118 22.60 -2.25 -33.50
CA GLU A 118 23.85 -2.29 -34.24
C GLU A 118 24.13 -0.93 -34.88
N SER A 119 25.28 -0.31 -34.60
CA SER A 119 25.71 0.95 -35.18
C SER A 119 27.20 1.10 -35.10
N GLU A 120 27.81 1.71 -36.11
CA GLU A 120 29.22 2.07 -36.14
C GLU A 120 29.51 3.44 -35.46
N ASN A 121 28.45 4.21 -35.19
CA ASN A 121 28.56 5.52 -34.54
C ASN A 121 29.04 5.38 -33.09
N PHE A 122 30.07 6.12 -32.71
CA PHE A 122 30.69 6.07 -31.36
C PHE A 122 29.64 6.35 -30.25
N PHE A 123 28.78 7.34 -30.40
CA PHE A 123 27.77 7.67 -29.39
C PHE A 123 26.70 6.57 -29.24
N VAL A 124 26.26 5.99 -30.37
CA VAL A 124 25.30 4.88 -30.35
C VAL A 124 25.94 3.63 -29.78
N ASN A 125 27.22 3.37 -30.10
CA ASN A 125 28.01 2.27 -29.55
C ASN A 125 28.21 2.41 -28.02
N PHE A 126 28.43 3.64 -27.53
CA PHE A 126 28.52 3.91 -26.10
C PHE A 126 27.18 3.62 -25.38
N LEU A 127 26.04 3.88 -26.03
CA LEU A 127 24.71 3.62 -25.49
C LEU A 127 24.31 2.13 -25.53
N LYS A 128 25.10 1.26 -26.16
CA LYS A 128 24.84 -0.19 -26.11
C LYS A 128 24.98 -0.69 -24.67
N PRO A 129 23.99 -1.44 -24.14
CA PRO A 129 23.99 -1.91 -22.75
C PRO A 129 25.28 -2.63 -22.36
N LYS A 130 25.86 -3.45 -23.25
CA LYS A 130 27.11 -4.15 -23.00
C LYS A 130 28.29 -3.23 -22.69
N ASN A 131 28.29 -1.99 -23.20
CA ASN A 131 29.37 -1.03 -23.04
C ASN A 131 29.20 -0.15 -21.80
N PHE A 132 27.95 0.31 -21.48
CA PHE A 132 27.73 1.21 -20.35
C PHE A 132 27.27 0.48 -19.08
N SER A 133 26.66 -0.71 -19.17
CA SER A 133 26.18 -1.43 -17.98
C SER A 133 27.29 -1.79 -16.98
N PRO A 134 28.54 -2.14 -17.38
CA PRO A 134 29.62 -2.34 -16.41
C PRO A 134 29.96 -1.07 -15.62
N LEU A 135 29.89 0.10 -16.27
CA LEU A 135 30.09 1.39 -15.60
C LEU A 135 28.97 1.67 -14.60
N LEU A 136 27.72 1.38 -14.97
CA LEU A 136 26.59 1.47 -14.05
C LEU A 136 26.73 0.51 -12.87
N ALA A 137 27.23 -0.71 -13.10
CA ALA A 137 27.51 -1.66 -12.03
C ALA A 137 28.55 -1.11 -11.04
N LEU A 138 29.65 -0.52 -11.56
CA LEU A 138 30.67 0.11 -10.73
C LEU A 138 30.11 1.27 -9.89
N ILE A 139 29.37 2.18 -10.52
CA ILE A 139 28.73 3.29 -9.80
C ILE A 139 27.71 2.74 -8.79
N GLY A 140 26.94 1.74 -9.18
CA GLY A 140 25.95 1.08 -8.34
C GLY A 140 26.55 0.52 -7.07
N ILE A 141 27.64 -0.26 -7.18
CA ILE A 141 28.31 -0.86 -6.01
C ILE A 141 28.94 0.21 -5.11
N LEU A 142 29.54 1.24 -5.68
CA LEU A 142 30.09 2.37 -4.91
C LEU A 142 28.99 3.11 -4.11
N LEU A 143 27.81 3.29 -4.70
CA LEU A 143 26.67 3.89 -4.00
C LEU A 143 26.12 2.98 -2.89
N ILE A 144 26.09 1.66 -3.11
CA ILE A 144 25.63 0.69 -2.11
C ILE A 144 26.56 0.64 -0.91
N MET A 145 27.87 0.58 -1.14
CA MET A 145 28.88 0.43 -0.09
C MET A 145 29.28 1.75 0.56
N GLY A 146 29.39 2.83 -0.22
CA GLY A 146 29.92 4.10 0.25
C GLY A 146 28.90 5.07 0.85
N SER A 147 27.58 4.87 0.61
CA SER A 147 26.59 5.84 1.06
C SER A 147 25.90 5.42 2.37
N LYS A 148 25.83 6.35 3.32
CA LYS A 148 25.01 6.21 4.54
C LYS A 148 23.52 6.49 4.28
N ARG A 149 23.15 7.16 3.18
CA ARG A 149 21.76 7.54 2.86
C ARG A 149 21.08 6.38 2.13
N GLN A 150 20.00 5.86 2.70
CA GLN A 150 19.23 4.73 2.16
C GLN A 150 18.80 4.97 0.70
N ARG A 151 18.28 6.17 0.36
CA ARG A 151 17.85 6.50 -1.01
C ARG A 151 18.98 6.35 -2.05
N ARG A 152 20.22 6.71 -1.70
CA ARG A 152 21.39 6.52 -2.60
C ARG A 152 21.74 5.06 -2.76
N ARG A 153 21.62 4.26 -1.70
CA ARG A 153 21.82 2.81 -1.74
C ARG A 153 20.79 2.14 -2.63
N ASP A 154 19.51 2.57 -2.56
CA ASP A 154 18.45 2.03 -3.39
C ASP A 154 18.66 2.40 -4.87
N VAL A 155 19.10 3.63 -5.19
CA VAL A 155 19.55 4.00 -6.55
C VAL A 155 20.70 3.10 -7.02
N GLY A 156 21.69 2.85 -6.15
CA GLY A 156 22.79 1.93 -6.45
C GLY A 156 22.30 0.52 -6.77
N ARG A 157 21.30 0.02 -6.04
CA ARG A 157 20.67 -1.29 -6.31
C ARG A 157 19.92 -1.31 -7.64
N VAL A 158 19.23 -0.23 -8.01
CA VAL A 158 18.60 -0.12 -9.34
C VAL A 158 19.64 -0.21 -10.44
N MET A 159 20.76 0.53 -10.32
CA MET A 159 21.86 0.51 -11.30
C MET A 159 22.50 -0.88 -11.40
N MET A 160 22.75 -1.53 -10.28
CA MET A 160 23.29 -2.88 -10.22
C MET A 160 22.31 -3.90 -10.82
N GLY A 161 21.03 -3.84 -10.45
CA GLY A 161 19.98 -4.71 -10.97
C GLY A 161 19.85 -4.59 -12.49
N PHE A 162 19.86 -3.37 -13.03
CA PHE A 162 19.87 -3.12 -14.47
C PHE A 162 21.11 -3.73 -15.15
N SER A 163 22.28 -3.58 -14.57
CA SER A 163 23.52 -4.12 -15.14
C SER A 163 23.52 -5.64 -15.18
N ILE A 164 23.08 -6.30 -14.11
CA ILE A 164 22.94 -7.76 -14.03
C ILE A 164 21.91 -8.26 -15.04
N LEU A 165 20.78 -7.56 -15.19
CA LEU A 165 19.73 -7.86 -16.16
C LEU A 165 20.29 -7.82 -17.59
N MET A 166 21.01 -6.76 -17.95
CA MET A 166 21.59 -6.60 -19.29
C MET A 166 22.66 -7.65 -19.58
N TYR A 167 23.49 -7.99 -18.58
CA TYR A 167 24.45 -9.08 -18.69
C TYR A 167 23.77 -10.44 -18.90
N GLY A 168 22.70 -10.72 -18.16
CA GLY A 168 21.87 -11.92 -18.37
C GLY A 168 21.28 -12.00 -19.78
N MET A 169 20.81 -10.86 -20.31
CA MET A 169 20.31 -10.77 -21.70
C MET A 169 21.40 -11.07 -22.73
N GLU A 170 22.60 -10.55 -22.53
CA GLU A 170 23.73 -10.80 -23.42
C GLU A 170 24.12 -12.28 -23.40
N LEU A 171 24.19 -12.92 -22.24
CA LEU A 171 24.43 -14.35 -22.11
C LEU A 171 23.36 -15.20 -22.82
N MET A 172 22.09 -14.86 -22.66
CA MET A 172 21.00 -15.56 -23.35
C MET A 172 21.13 -15.42 -24.88
N SER A 173 21.34 -14.20 -25.38
CA SER A 173 21.50 -13.95 -26.81
C SER A 173 22.69 -14.70 -27.39
N GLY A 174 23.83 -14.72 -26.68
CA GLY A 174 25.02 -15.47 -27.09
C GLY A 174 24.81 -17.00 -27.09
N ALA A 175 24.05 -17.50 -26.10
CA ALA A 175 23.75 -18.94 -26.00
C ALA A 175 22.81 -19.45 -27.09
N VAL A 176 21.86 -18.62 -27.58
CA VAL A 176 20.90 -18.99 -28.64
C VAL A 176 21.43 -18.69 -30.06
N SER A 177 22.45 -17.86 -30.19
CA SER A 177 23.03 -17.50 -31.51
C SER A 177 23.37 -18.72 -32.40
N PRO A 178 23.97 -19.82 -31.90
CA PRO A 178 24.23 -21.00 -32.70
C PRO A 178 22.98 -21.70 -33.28
N LEU A 179 21.79 -21.46 -32.70
CA LEU A 179 20.53 -22.03 -33.19
C LEU A 179 20.15 -21.51 -34.57
N ALA A 180 20.62 -20.32 -34.95
CA ALA A 180 20.39 -19.72 -36.25
C ALA A 180 20.86 -20.64 -37.41
N ASP A 181 21.96 -21.35 -37.23
CA ASP A 181 22.57 -22.20 -38.21
C ASP A 181 22.04 -23.65 -38.18
N MET A 182 21.13 -23.99 -37.27
CA MET A 182 20.57 -25.33 -37.12
C MET A 182 19.30 -25.53 -37.95
N PRO A 183 19.29 -26.39 -38.99
CA PRO A 183 18.07 -26.62 -39.82
C PRO A 183 16.87 -27.14 -39.03
N GLY A 184 17.12 -27.94 -37.99
CA GLY A 184 16.07 -28.43 -37.08
C GLY A 184 15.39 -27.33 -36.30
N PHE A 185 16.09 -26.28 -35.90
CA PHE A 185 15.54 -25.14 -35.22
C PHE A 185 14.66 -24.27 -36.12
N THR A 186 15.13 -24.01 -37.34
CA THR A 186 14.34 -23.28 -38.35
C THR A 186 13.07 -24.04 -38.68
N HIS A 187 13.16 -25.37 -38.84
CA HIS A 187 11.96 -26.21 -39.07
C HIS A 187 11.02 -26.21 -37.85
N PHE A 188 11.55 -26.25 -36.63
CA PHE A 188 10.75 -26.11 -35.41
C PHE A 188 10.04 -24.75 -35.36
N MET A 189 10.71 -23.66 -35.71
CA MET A 189 10.10 -22.33 -35.75
C MET A 189 8.94 -22.24 -36.76
N THR A 190 8.95 -23.02 -37.88
CA THR A 190 7.84 -23.05 -38.83
C THR A 190 6.53 -23.60 -38.23
N ALA A 191 6.58 -24.40 -37.17
CA ALA A 191 5.40 -24.83 -36.44
C ALA A 191 4.63 -23.64 -35.83
N PHE A 192 5.32 -22.57 -35.48
CA PHE A 192 4.74 -21.35 -34.88
C PHE A 192 4.20 -20.35 -35.91
N THR A 193 4.22 -20.69 -37.19
CA THR A 193 3.50 -19.92 -38.23
C THR A 193 1.99 -20.00 -38.03
N ASN A 194 1.48 -21.03 -37.31
CA ASN A 194 0.10 -21.05 -36.85
C ASN A 194 -0.09 -20.04 -35.71
N PRO A 195 -0.87 -18.95 -35.92
CA PRO A 195 -0.99 -17.89 -34.92
C PRO A 195 -1.66 -18.36 -33.62
N PHE A 196 -2.57 -19.33 -33.67
CA PHE A 196 -3.19 -19.88 -32.45
C PHE A 196 -2.17 -20.62 -31.58
N LEU A 197 -1.24 -21.35 -32.21
CA LEU A 197 -0.17 -22.01 -31.49
C LEU A 197 0.82 -20.97 -30.89
N GLY A 198 1.12 -19.91 -31.65
CA GLY A 198 1.92 -18.78 -31.15
C GLY A 198 1.31 -18.14 -29.90
N VAL A 199 0.00 -17.84 -29.93
CA VAL A 199 -0.74 -17.31 -28.77
C VAL A 199 -0.69 -18.30 -27.59
N LEU A 200 -0.94 -19.58 -27.82
CA LEU A 200 -0.96 -20.61 -26.77
C LEU A 200 0.42 -20.72 -26.10
N VAL A 201 1.49 -20.76 -26.89
CA VAL A 201 2.88 -20.85 -26.37
C VAL A 201 3.25 -19.59 -25.61
N GLY A 202 2.94 -18.39 -26.13
CA GLY A 202 3.18 -17.13 -25.43
C GLY A 202 2.44 -17.08 -24.10
N ALA A 203 1.18 -17.53 -24.06
CA ALA A 203 0.35 -17.56 -22.87
C ALA A 203 0.88 -18.58 -21.83
N ALA A 204 1.17 -19.81 -22.25
CA ALA A 204 1.68 -20.86 -21.37
C ALA A 204 3.04 -20.48 -20.78
N PHE A 205 3.95 -20.01 -21.62
CA PHE A 205 5.29 -19.62 -21.20
C PHE A 205 5.30 -18.47 -20.19
N THR A 206 4.54 -17.40 -20.47
CA THR A 206 4.41 -16.28 -19.55
C THR A 206 3.66 -16.66 -18.27
N GLY A 207 2.65 -17.51 -18.38
CA GLY A 207 1.90 -18.02 -17.22
C GLY A 207 2.76 -18.87 -16.28
N ILE A 208 3.70 -19.66 -16.82
CA ILE A 208 4.65 -20.47 -16.01
C ILE A 208 5.70 -19.56 -15.34
N ILE A 209 6.31 -18.64 -16.10
CA ILE A 209 7.35 -17.74 -15.59
C ILE A 209 6.75 -16.64 -14.69
N GLN A 210 5.48 -16.30 -14.87
CA GLN A 210 4.76 -15.21 -14.19
C GLN A 210 5.41 -13.83 -14.37
N SER A 211 6.16 -13.64 -15.45
CA SER A 211 6.84 -12.40 -15.80
C SER A 211 6.77 -12.15 -17.30
N SER A 212 5.96 -11.18 -17.72
CA SER A 212 5.87 -10.76 -19.13
C SER A 212 7.18 -10.15 -19.62
N ALA A 213 7.87 -9.38 -18.77
CA ALA A 213 9.17 -8.79 -19.11
C ALA A 213 10.22 -9.87 -19.42
N ALA A 214 10.26 -10.96 -18.63
CA ALA A 214 11.14 -12.09 -18.88
C ALA A 214 10.77 -12.82 -20.18
N SER A 215 9.49 -13.04 -20.42
CA SER A 215 8.98 -13.69 -21.62
C SER A 215 9.31 -12.90 -22.90
N VAL A 216 9.12 -11.57 -22.86
CA VAL A 216 9.49 -10.67 -23.96
C VAL A 216 11.01 -10.65 -24.15
N GLY A 217 11.80 -10.62 -23.09
CA GLY A 217 13.26 -10.65 -23.16
C GLY A 217 13.79 -11.94 -23.83
N ILE A 218 13.21 -13.09 -23.52
CA ILE A 218 13.56 -14.37 -24.16
C ILE A 218 13.17 -14.34 -25.65
N LEU A 219 11.98 -13.81 -25.98
CA LEU A 219 11.57 -13.67 -27.38
C LEU A 219 12.51 -12.74 -28.15
N GLN A 220 12.97 -11.63 -27.53
CA GLN A 220 13.95 -10.73 -28.12
C GLN A 220 15.32 -11.39 -28.30
N ALA A 221 15.75 -12.22 -27.35
CA ALA A 221 17.00 -12.98 -27.49
C ALA A 221 16.90 -13.99 -28.66
N LEU A 222 15.78 -14.70 -28.77
CA LEU A 222 15.53 -15.62 -29.88
C LEU A 222 15.44 -14.87 -31.23
N ALA A 223 14.87 -13.69 -31.28
CA ALA A 223 14.78 -12.88 -32.49
C ALA A 223 16.16 -12.47 -33.04
N MET A 224 17.17 -12.38 -32.18
CA MET A 224 18.55 -12.09 -32.63
C MET A 224 19.16 -13.23 -33.45
N THR A 225 18.56 -14.44 -33.46
CA THR A 225 18.98 -15.52 -34.36
C THR A 225 18.58 -15.25 -35.83
N GLY A 226 17.71 -14.27 -36.09
CA GLY A 226 17.14 -14.01 -37.41
C GLY A 226 16.10 -15.03 -37.88
N SER A 227 15.80 -16.07 -37.10
CA SER A 227 14.85 -17.13 -37.46
C SER A 227 13.40 -16.81 -37.07
N VAL A 228 13.19 -15.79 -36.24
CA VAL A 228 11.86 -15.35 -35.80
C VAL A 228 11.37 -14.25 -36.73
N THR A 229 10.20 -14.45 -37.31
CA THR A 229 9.56 -13.47 -38.22
C THR A 229 8.48 -12.67 -37.48
N TYR A 230 8.00 -11.56 -38.08
CA TYR A 230 6.87 -10.79 -37.52
C TYR A 230 5.62 -11.66 -37.36
N GLY A 231 5.33 -12.56 -38.34
CA GLY A 231 4.20 -13.48 -38.28
C GLY A 231 4.24 -14.47 -37.12
N ILE A 232 5.44 -14.84 -36.64
CA ILE A 232 5.65 -15.68 -35.45
C ILE A 232 5.58 -14.84 -34.19
N ALA A 233 6.27 -13.70 -34.14
CA ALA A 233 6.43 -12.90 -32.93
C ALA A 233 5.13 -12.24 -32.47
N ILE A 234 4.32 -11.69 -33.40
CA ILE A 234 3.09 -10.95 -33.04
C ILE A 234 2.09 -11.85 -32.30
N PRO A 235 1.73 -13.07 -32.73
CA PRO A 235 0.87 -13.95 -31.95
C PRO A 235 1.46 -14.35 -30.59
N ILE A 236 2.77 -14.58 -30.50
CA ILE A 236 3.43 -14.89 -29.24
C ILE A 236 3.30 -13.70 -28.27
N ILE A 237 3.50 -12.46 -28.72
CA ILE A 237 3.33 -11.23 -27.90
C ILE A 237 1.89 -11.13 -27.39
N MET A 238 0.90 -11.39 -28.24
CA MET A 238 -0.51 -11.41 -27.83
C MET A 238 -0.76 -12.46 -26.74
N GLY A 239 -0.19 -13.66 -26.91
CA GLY A 239 -0.25 -14.73 -25.92
C GLY A 239 0.44 -14.37 -24.61
N GLN A 240 1.59 -13.70 -24.66
CA GLN A 240 2.30 -13.25 -23.46
C GLN A 240 1.44 -12.33 -22.58
N ASN A 241 0.62 -11.47 -23.20
CA ASN A 241 -0.32 -10.63 -22.45
C ASN A 241 -1.44 -11.45 -21.77
N ILE A 242 -1.94 -12.50 -22.42
CA ILE A 242 -2.88 -13.44 -21.77
C ILE A 242 -2.19 -14.17 -20.60
N GLY A 243 -0.94 -14.61 -20.78
CA GLY A 243 -0.17 -15.30 -19.74
C GLY A 243 0.02 -14.46 -18.47
N THR A 244 0.10 -13.13 -18.58
CA THR A 244 0.17 -12.24 -17.40
C THR A 244 -1.08 -12.31 -16.50
N CYS A 245 -2.22 -12.71 -17.05
CA CYS A 245 -3.47 -12.84 -16.31
C CYS A 245 -3.44 -13.99 -15.28
N VAL A 246 -2.52 -14.95 -15.42
CA VAL A 246 -2.36 -16.06 -14.45
C VAL A 246 -2.03 -15.52 -13.06
N THR A 247 -1.21 -14.48 -12.95
CA THR A 247 -0.90 -13.84 -11.65
C THR A 247 -2.14 -13.19 -11.03
N ALA A 248 -2.98 -12.55 -11.84
CA ALA A 248 -4.26 -12.00 -11.42
C ALA A 248 -5.21 -13.10 -10.91
N LEU A 249 -5.28 -14.22 -11.65
CA LEU A 249 -6.12 -15.36 -11.29
C LEU A 249 -5.68 -15.98 -9.95
N ILE A 250 -4.38 -16.22 -9.78
CA ILE A 250 -3.84 -16.75 -8.53
C ILE A 250 -4.11 -15.78 -7.37
N SER A 251 -3.93 -14.48 -7.59
CA SER A 251 -4.17 -13.47 -6.55
C SER A 251 -5.66 -13.32 -6.20
N SER A 252 -6.56 -13.83 -7.02
CA SER A 252 -8.01 -13.79 -6.76
C SER A 252 -8.53 -14.97 -5.93
N ILE A 253 -7.66 -15.92 -5.55
CA ILE A 253 -8.04 -17.04 -4.68
C ILE A 253 -8.22 -16.52 -3.25
N GLY A 254 -9.38 -16.80 -2.65
CA GLY A 254 -9.66 -16.44 -1.25
C GLY A 254 -10.00 -14.96 -1.01
N VAL A 255 -10.27 -14.16 -2.06
CA VAL A 255 -10.71 -12.76 -1.93
C VAL A 255 -12.21 -12.60 -2.08
N SER A 256 -12.68 -11.38 -1.78
CA SER A 256 -14.05 -10.94 -2.03
C SER A 256 -14.41 -11.08 -3.52
N ARG A 257 -15.70 -11.11 -3.79
CA ARG A 257 -16.21 -11.24 -5.17
C ARG A 257 -15.89 -10.00 -6.00
N ASN A 258 -15.91 -8.82 -5.40
CA ASN A 258 -15.49 -7.59 -6.05
C ASN A 258 -14.02 -7.63 -6.47
N ALA A 259 -13.14 -8.14 -5.62
CA ALA A 259 -11.74 -8.32 -5.95
C ALA A 259 -11.52 -9.37 -7.06
N LYS A 260 -12.31 -10.45 -7.11
CA LYS A 260 -12.28 -11.42 -8.21
C LYS A 260 -12.69 -10.81 -9.56
N ARG A 261 -13.64 -9.85 -9.55
CA ARG A 261 -14.05 -9.13 -10.76
C ARG A 261 -12.91 -8.35 -11.40
N VAL A 262 -11.94 -7.86 -10.62
CA VAL A 262 -10.71 -7.22 -11.13
C VAL A 262 -9.92 -8.18 -12.03
N SER A 263 -9.75 -9.43 -11.59
CA SER A 263 -9.08 -10.46 -12.39
C SER A 263 -9.87 -10.81 -13.65
N VAL A 264 -11.21 -10.89 -13.56
CA VAL A 264 -12.09 -11.11 -14.74
C VAL A 264 -11.93 -9.98 -15.75
N ILE A 265 -11.86 -8.71 -15.31
CA ILE A 265 -11.63 -7.56 -16.18
C ILE A 265 -10.28 -7.69 -16.89
N HIS A 266 -9.21 -8.02 -16.16
CA HIS A 266 -7.87 -8.17 -16.72
C HIS A 266 -7.81 -9.30 -17.77
N ILE A 267 -8.40 -10.45 -17.47
CA ILE A 267 -8.50 -11.58 -18.39
C ILE A 267 -9.31 -11.21 -19.62
N SER A 268 -10.50 -10.62 -19.43
CA SER A 268 -11.40 -10.24 -20.52
C SER A 268 -10.76 -9.21 -21.45
N PHE A 269 -10.07 -8.20 -20.89
CA PHE A 269 -9.35 -7.21 -21.68
C PHE A 269 -8.31 -7.84 -22.59
N ASN A 270 -7.47 -8.74 -22.07
CA ASN A 270 -6.40 -9.37 -22.84
C ASN A 270 -6.95 -10.40 -23.85
N LEU A 271 -7.99 -11.18 -23.49
CA LEU A 271 -8.62 -12.12 -24.41
C LEU A 271 -9.32 -11.41 -25.58
N ILE A 272 -10.12 -10.37 -25.29
CA ILE A 272 -10.82 -9.60 -26.33
C ILE A 272 -9.79 -8.88 -27.21
N GLY A 273 -8.76 -8.27 -26.59
CA GLY A 273 -7.67 -7.61 -27.32
C GLY A 273 -6.93 -8.57 -28.25
N THR A 274 -6.62 -9.78 -27.79
CA THR A 274 -5.99 -10.82 -28.60
C THR A 274 -6.90 -11.26 -29.74
N ALA A 275 -8.19 -11.48 -29.47
CA ALA A 275 -9.14 -11.84 -30.52
C ALA A 275 -9.25 -10.76 -31.62
N LEU A 276 -9.35 -9.49 -31.21
CA LEU A 276 -9.35 -8.35 -32.13
C LEU A 276 -8.03 -8.22 -32.90
N GLY A 277 -6.89 -8.43 -32.23
CA GLY A 277 -5.58 -8.42 -32.87
C GLY A 277 -5.40 -9.52 -33.89
N LEU A 278 -5.83 -10.75 -33.59
CA LEU A 278 -5.81 -11.86 -34.53
C LEU A 278 -6.75 -11.59 -35.73
N LEU A 279 -7.95 -11.06 -35.49
CA LEU A 279 -8.86 -10.68 -36.56
C LEU A 279 -8.27 -9.61 -37.48
N ALA A 280 -7.58 -8.61 -36.89
CA ALA A 280 -6.89 -7.57 -37.66
C ALA A 280 -5.71 -8.15 -38.45
N LEU A 281 -4.94 -9.08 -37.86
CA LEU A 281 -3.81 -9.74 -38.54
C LEU A 281 -4.27 -10.60 -39.70
N PHE A 282 -5.26 -11.49 -39.50
CA PHE A 282 -5.82 -12.35 -40.54
C PHE A 282 -6.56 -11.55 -41.62
N GLY A 283 -7.36 -10.56 -41.20
CA GLY A 283 -8.06 -9.69 -42.15
C GLY A 283 -7.07 -8.84 -42.95
N GLY A 284 -6.03 -8.31 -42.29
CA GLY A 284 -4.97 -7.59 -42.97
C GLY A 284 -4.22 -8.46 -44.01
N GLU A 285 -3.85 -9.67 -43.62
CA GLU A 285 -3.17 -10.61 -44.53
C GLU A 285 -4.06 -11.00 -45.73
N MET A 286 -5.35 -11.30 -45.47
CA MET A 286 -6.29 -11.71 -46.50
C MET A 286 -6.57 -10.61 -47.53
N PHE A 287 -6.69 -9.33 -47.11
CA PHE A 287 -7.10 -8.24 -47.99
C PHE A 287 -5.93 -7.38 -48.50
N LEU A 288 -4.81 -7.27 -47.72
CA LEU A 288 -3.72 -6.35 -48.02
C LEU A 288 -2.42 -7.07 -48.42
N ASN A 289 -2.36 -8.42 -48.28
CA ASN A 289 -1.17 -9.22 -48.49
C ASN A 289 0.05 -8.57 -47.81
N LEU A 290 0.29 -8.88 -46.54
CA LEU A 290 1.25 -8.19 -45.66
C LEU A 290 2.63 -8.86 -45.75
N PRO A 291 3.52 -8.50 -46.69
CA PRO A 291 4.80 -9.19 -46.91
C PRO A 291 5.75 -9.09 -45.70
N PHE A 292 5.63 -8.06 -44.88
CA PHE A 292 6.47 -7.89 -43.68
C PHE A 292 6.31 -9.04 -42.66
N LEU A 293 5.19 -9.79 -42.71
CA LEU A 293 4.97 -10.91 -41.78
C LEU A 293 5.99 -12.04 -41.95
N THR A 294 6.59 -12.15 -43.13
CA THR A 294 7.64 -13.14 -43.43
C THR A 294 9.05 -12.60 -43.18
N GLU A 295 9.21 -11.31 -42.90
CA GLU A 295 10.49 -10.71 -42.62
C GLU A 295 10.97 -11.05 -41.20
N PRO A 296 12.29 -11.21 -40.98
CA PRO A 296 12.86 -11.38 -39.66
C PRO A 296 12.59 -10.14 -38.78
N ILE A 297 12.19 -10.39 -37.51
CA ILE A 297 11.96 -9.35 -36.54
C ILE A 297 13.17 -9.22 -35.61
N GLY A 298 13.58 -7.98 -35.32
CA GLY A 298 14.59 -7.70 -34.32
C GLY A 298 13.98 -7.32 -32.96
N ALA A 299 14.84 -7.14 -31.96
CA ALA A 299 14.42 -6.77 -30.60
C ALA A 299 13.61 -5.45 -30.56
N VAL A 300 13.97 -4.46 -31.38
CA VAL A 300 13.23 -3.20 -31.55
C VAL A 300 11.84 -3.43 -32.15
N GLY A 301 11.77 -4.29 -33.18
CA GLY A 301 10.50 -4.67 -33.81
C GLY A 301 9.53 -5.33 -32.82
N ILE A 302 10.03 -6.20 -31.94
CA ILE A 302 9.23 -6.82 -30.87
C ILE A 302 8.70 -5.76 -29.90
N ALA A 303 9.54 -4.82 -29.43
CA ALA A 303 9.10 -3.74 -28.54
C ALA A 303 8.05 -2.85 -29.23
N PHE A 304 8.21 -2.57 -30.51
CA PHE A 304 7.26 -1.78 -31.30
C PHE A 304 5.91 -2.51 -31.47
N CYS A 305 5.92 -3.77 -31.87
CA CYS A 305 4.69 -4.58 -31.99
C CYS A 305 3.97 -4.72 -30.65
N HIS A 306 4.72 -4.93 -29.56
CA HIS A 306 4.18 -4.99 -28.20
C HIS A 306 3.48 -3.67 -27.82
N THR A 307 4.10 -2.52 -28.14
CA THR A 307 3.52 -1.20 -27.88
C THR A 307 2.27 -0.95 -28.71
N ILE A 308 2.33 -1.20 -30.02
CA ILE A 308 1.18 -1.00 -30.91
C ILE A 308 0.01 -1.87 -30.45
N PHE A 309 0.25 -3.14 -30.17
CA PHE A 309 -0.81 -4.04 -29.72
C PHE A 309 -1.51 -3.51 -28.46
N ASN A 310 -0.74 -3.14 -27.43
CA ASN A 310 -1.32 -2.67 -26.16
C ASN A 310 -2.02 -1.31 -26.30
N VAL A 311 -1.44 -0.38 -27.06
CA VAL A 311 -2.05 0.94 -27.31
C VAL A 311 -3.32 0.80 -28.14
N CYS A 312 -3.31 0.05 -29.23
CA CYS A 312 -4.50 -0.16 -30.06
C CYS A 312 -5.62 -0.87 -29.30
N THR A 313 -5.30 -1.95 -28.58
CA THR A 313 -6.25 -2.66 -27.72
C THR A 313 -6.87 -1.72 -26.69
N THR A 314 -6.06 -0.88 -26.05
CA THR A 314 -6.53 0.10 -25.09
C THR A 314 -7.44 1.14 -25.72
N LEU A 315 -7.03 1.74 -26.85
CA LEU A 315 -7.84 2.74 -27.56
C LEU A 315 -9.21 2.20 -28.00
N VAL A 316 -9.24 0.95 -28.46
CA VAL A 316 -10.49 0.29 -28.86
C VAL A 316 -11.36 -0.04 -27.65
N LEU A 317 -10.79 -0.55 -26.55
CA LEU A 317 -11.58 -1.06 -25.41
C LEU A 317 -11.86 -0.01 -24.33
N LEU A 318 -11.11 1.09 -24.26
CA LEU A 318 -11.31 2.15 -23.25
C LEU A 318 -12.74 2.74 -23.29
N PRO A 319 -13.35 3.03 -24.44
CA PRO A 319 -14.74 3.48 -24.51
C PRO A 319 -15.74 2.43 -23.98
N PHE A 320 -15.37 1.17 -23.97
CA PHE A 320 -16.19 0.04 -23.51
C PHE A 320 -15.89 -0.37 -22.06
N SER A 321 -15.26 0.48 -21.26
CA SER A 321 -14.92 0.20 -19.86
C SER A 321 -16.14 -0.24 -19.04
N ARG A 322 -17.30 0.42 -19.20
CA ARG A 322 -18.56 0.05 -18.54
C ARG A 322 -19.08 -1.32 -18.96
N GLN A 323 -18.85 -1.73 -20.20
CA GLN A 323 -19.25 -3.05 -20.70
C GLN A 323 -18.36 -4.15 -20.12
N LEU A 324 -17.06 -3.90 -19.96
CA LEU A 324 -16.13 -4.79 -19.27
C LEU A 324 -16.53 -4.97 -17.80
N GLU A 325 -16.91 -3.89 -17.11
CA GLU A 325 -17.42 -3.96 -15.75
C GLU A 325 -18.71 -4.78 -15.65
N ARG A 326 -19.68 -4.55 -16.56
CA ARG A 326 -20.90 -5.34 -16.64
C ARG A 326 -20.63 -6.83 -16.91
N LEU A 327 -19.66 -7.13 -17.77
CA LEU A 327 -19.22 -8.50 -18.05
C LEU A 327 -18.68 -9.15 -16.77
N ALA A 328 -17.81 -8.46 -16.03
CA ALA A 328 -17.26 -8.97 -14.77
C ALA A 328 -18.34 -9.20 -13.72
N ASN A 329 -19.31 -8.27 -13.60
CA ASN A 329 -20.46 -8.40 -12.71
C ASN A 329 -21.39 -9.56 -13.11
N LYS A 330 -21.52 -9.87 -14.42
CA LYS A 330 -22.29 -11.01 -14.91
C LYS A 330 -21.59 -12.35 -14.65
N VAL A 331 -20.27 -12.41 -14.80
CA VAL A 331 -19.46 -13.62 -14.52
C VAL A 331 -19.45 -13.93 -13.02
N ILE A 332 -19.40 -12.89 -12.18
CA ILE A 332 -19.43 -13.01 -10.74
C ILE A 332 -20.64 -12.22 -10.22
N SER A 333 -21.81 -12.88 -10.17
CA SER A 333 -23.12 -12.25 -10.03
C SER A 333 -23.56 -11.94 -8.59
N THR A 334 -22.91 -12.51 -7.56
CA THR A 334 -23.33 -12.36 -6.16
C THR A 334 -22.58 -11.20 -5.49
N GLU A 335 -23.23 -10.54 -4.51
CA GLU A 335 -22.59 -9.51 -3.68
C GLU A 335 -21.98 -10.11 -2.41
N ASP A 336 -20.91 -9.52 -1.93
CA ASP A 336 -20.29 -9.89 -0.65
C ASP A 336 -21.03 -9.18 0.49
N LYS A 337 -21.13 -9.85 1.64
CA LYS A 337 -21.41 -9.15 2.89
C LYS A 337 -20.16 -8.34 3.26
N PRO A 338 -20.30 -7.06 3.64
CA PRO A 338 -19.17 -6.28 4.12
C PRO A 338 -18.52 -6.99 5.30
N SER A 339 -17.21 -7.15 5.25
CA SER A 339 -16.40 -7.63 6.39
C SER A 339 -15.63 -6.44 6.93
N ASP A 340 -15.79 -6.13 8.21
CA ASP A 340 -15.14 -5.00 8.88
C ASP A 340 -13.60 -5.08 8.79
N PHE A 341 -13.05 -6.28 8.56
CA PHE A 341 -11.60 -6.54 8.51
C PHE A 341 -11.07 -6.98 7.13
N ALA A 342 -11.83 -6.75 6.06
CA ALA A 342 -11.40 -7.09 4.69
C ALA A 342 -10.11 -6.36 4.26
N PHE A 343 -9.74 -5.28 4.95
CA PHE A 343 -8.58 -4.43 4.67
C PHE A 343 -7.23 -5.04 5.08
N LEU A 344 -7.19 -6.05 5.96
CA LEU A 344 -5.95 -6.74 6.36
C LEU A 344 -5.56 -7.81 5.32
N ASP A 345 -5.43 -7.41 4.07
CA ASP A 345 -5.10 -8.33 2.98
C ASP A 345 -3.58 -8.59 2.90
N PRO A 346 -3.10 -9.84 3.05
CA PRO A 346 -1.68 -10.18 2.92
C PRO A 346 -1.06 -9.79 1.58
N ARG A 347 -1.86 -9.58 0.53
CA ARG A 347 -1.39 -9.17 -0.79
C ARG A 347 -0.85 -7.75 -0.79
N LEU A 348 -1.36 -6.88 0.10
CA LEU A 348 -0.86 -5.52 0.28
C LEU A 348 0.56 -5.50 0.88
N MET A 349 1.04 -6.63 1.45
CA MET A 349 2.45 -6.76 1.87
C MET A 349 3.44 -6.63 0.71
N ARG A 350 3.01 -6.83 -0.53
CA ARG A 350 3.82 -6.56 -1.72
C ARG A 350 4.04 -5.06 -1.94
N THR A 351 3.17 -4.23 -1.39
CA THR A 351 3.23 -2.76 -1.43
C THR A 351 3.10 -2.21 -0.01
N PRO A 352 4.15 -2.34 0.83
CA PRO A 352 4.07 -2.03 2.26
C PRO A 352 3.55 -0.63 2.58
N GLY A 353 3.89 0.38 1.76
CA GLY A 353 3.39 1.74 1.93
C GLY A 353 1.87 1.86 1.82
N VAL A 354 1.23 1.06 0.94
CA VAL A 354 -0.24 0.99 0.83
C VAL A 354 -0.82 0.32 2.07
N ALA A 355 -0.23 -0.79 2.51
CA ALA A 355 -0.67 -1.51 3.71
C ALA A 355 -0.61 -0.61 4.96
N VAL A 356 0.47 0.17 5.13
CA VAL A 356 0.62 1.13 6.24
C VAL A 356 -0.47 2.19 6.22
N SER A 357 -0.78 2.73 5.03
CA SER A 357 -1.81 3.75 4.93
C SER A 357 -3.22 3.21 5.19
N GLU A 358 -3.51 1.96 4.81
CA GLU A 358 -4.78 1.33 5.18
C GLU A 358 -4.87 1.09 6.70
N CYS A 359 -3.77 0.68 7.33
CA CYS A 359 -3.70 0.61 8.79
C CYS A 359 -3.98 1.98 9.43
N ALA A 360 -3.43 3.08 8.88
CA ALA A 360 -3.68 4.43 9.40
C ALA A 360 -5.16 4.82 9.31
N VAL A 361 -5.84 4.49 8.19
CA VAL A 361 -7.28 4.72 8.06
C VAL A 361 -8.07 3.95 9.11
N MET A 362 -7.68 2.70 9.40
CA MET A 362 -8.37 1.87 10.39
C MET A 362 -8.07 2.31 11.82
N THR A 363 -6.84 2.73 12.12
CA THR A 363 -6.50 3.32 13.42
C THR A 363 -7.32 4.60 13.68
N ASN A 364 -7.55 5.41 12.64
CA ASN A 364 -8.45 6.57 12.74
C ASN A 364 -9.91 6.18 13.07
N ARG A 365 -10.40 5.07 12.51
CA ARG A 365 -11.73 4.53 12.84
C ARG A 365 -11.78 3.99 14.27
N MET A 366 -10.73 3.28 14.69
CA MET A 366 -10.57 2.80 16.06
C MET A 366 -10.60 3.98 17.06
N GLY A 367 -9.85 5.06 16.80
CA GLY A 367 -9.88 6.25 17.64
C GLY A 367 -11.25 6.93 17.68
N ALA A 368 -11.99 6.98 16.57
CA ALA A 368 -13.35 7.49 16.55
C ALA A 368 -14.31 6.61 17.38
N LEU A 369 -14.13 5.29 17.35
CA LEU A 369 -14.92 4.34 18.14
C LEU A 369 -14.62 4.48 19.65
N ALA A 370 -13.34 4.66 20.03
CA ALA A 370 -12.96 4.91 21.41
C ALA A 370 -13.56 6.23 21.96
N LEU A 371 -13.55 7.30 21.13
CA LEU A 371 -14.21 8.56 21.48
C LEU A 371 -15.71 8.38 21.67
N GLU A 372 -16.38 7.66 20.76
CA GLU A 372 -17.81 7.36 20.87
C GLU A 372 -18.14 6.60 22.17
N SER A 373 -17.34 5.59 22.49
CA SER A 373 -17.52 4.79 23.73
C SER A 373 -17.36 5.65 24.97
N MET A 374 -16.36 6.54 25.00
CA MET A 374 -16.18 7.46 26.12
C MET A 374 -17.34 8.45 26.28
N GLN A 375 -17.82 9.03 25.17
CA GLN A 375 -18.99 9.92 25.20
C GLN A 375 -20.25 9.22 25.71
N LEU A 376 -20.47 7.97 25.29
CA LEU A 376 -21.58 7.16 25.79
C LEU A 376 -21.44 6.89 27.30
N ALA A 377 -20.24 6.55 27.77
CA ALA A 377 -19.98 6.28 29.19
C ALA A 377 -20.18 7.52 30.05
N LEU A 378 -19.69 8.69 29.63
CA LEU A 378 -19.91 9.94 30.33
C LEU A 378 -21.38 10.34 30.40
N ALA A 379 -22.13 10.12 29.32
CA ALA A 379 -23.56 10.35 29.28
C ALA A 379 -24.36 9.47 30.26
N GLN A 380 -23.83 8.32 30.69
CA GLN A 380 -24.48 7.45 31.69
C GLN A 380 -24.49 8.06 33.10
N PHE A 381 -23.53 8.92 33.43
CA PHE A 381 -23.55 9.67 34.71
C PHE A 381 -24.62 10.75 34.76
N ILE A 382 -25.05 11.25 33.58
CA ILE A 382 -26.13 12.23 33.49
C ILE A 382 -27.49 11.50 33.54
N GLN A 383 -27.65 10.48 32.76
CA GLN A 383 -28.86 9.66 32.69
C GLN A 383 -28.50 8.24 32.25
N TYR A 384 -28.71 7.29 33.13
CA TYR A 384 -28.45 5.88 32.83
C TYR A 384 -29.42 5.32 31.81
N ASP A 385 -28.88 4.57 30.83
CA ASP A 385 -29.65 3.89 29.77
C ASP A 385 -28.99 2.55 29.44
N GLY A 386 -29.72 1.44 29.64
CA GLY A 386 -29.19 0.09 29.36
C GLY A 386 -28.84 -0.15 27.90
N SER A 387 -29.44 0.56 26.96
CA SER A 387 -29.07 0.44 25.54
C SER A 387 -27.67 1.01 25.23
N ARG A 388 -27.24 2.03 25.97
CA ARG A 388 -25.88 2.57 25.87
C ARG A 388 -24.85 1.60 26.47
N GLU A 389 -25.21 0.90 27.56
CA GLU A 389 -24.34 -0.15 28.13
C GLU A 389 -24.04 -1.24 27.09
N GLU A 390 -25.06 -1.78 26.42
CA GLU A 390 -24.90 -2.78 25.38
C GLU A 390 -24.01 -2.27 24.22
N GLN A 391 -24.12 -0.99 23.89
CA GLN A 391 -23.34 -0.37 22.83
C GLN A 391 -21.86 -0.18 23.24
N ILE A 392 -21.59 0.21 24.49
CA ILE A 392 -20.21 0.35 25.01
C ILE A 392 -19.52 -1.01 25.02
N LEU A 393 -20.19 -2.07 25.51
CA LEU A 393 -19.67 -3.43 25.49
C LEU A 393 -19.38 -3.92 24.07
N ALA A 394 -20.29 -3.66 23.11
CA ALA A 394 -20.08 -4.03 21.72
C ALA A 394 -18.95 -3.22 21.04
N ASN A 395 -18.70 -2.00 21.49
CA ASN A 395 -17.59 -1.18 20.99
C ASN A 395 -16.26 -1.65 21.56
N GLU A 396 -16.20 -2.06 22.82
CA GLU A 396 -15.00 -2.61 23.46
C GLU A 396 -14.56 -3.90 22.76
N ASP A 397 -15.45 -4.90 22.57
CA ASP A 397 -15.18 -6.12 21.79
C ASP A 397 -14.59 -5.82 20.39
N LYS A 398 -15.02 -4.70 19.76
CA LYS A 398 -14.48 -4.25 18.48
C LYS A 398 -13.10 -3.62 18.63
N LEU A 399 -12.86 -2.81 19.68
CA LEU A 399 -11.58 -2.16 19.94
C LEU A 399 -10.49 -3.20 20.18
N ASP A 400 -10.77 -4.23 20.96
CA ASP A 400 -9.90 -5.39 21.17
C ASP A 400 -9.57 -6.10 19.85
N THR A 401 -10.61 -6.36 19.04
CA THR A 401 -10.42 -6.97 17.73
C THR A 401 -9.58 -6.08 16.80
N TYR A 402 -9.71 -4.77 16.86
CA TYR A 402 -8.87 -3.82 16.11
C TYR A 402 -7.41 -3.89 16.58
N GLU A 403 -7.17 -3.87 17.90
CA GLU A 403 -5.82 -3.91 18.47
C GLU A 403 -5.10 -5.18 18.02
N ASP A 404 -5.67 -6.36 18.27
CA ASP A 404 -5.11 -7.65 17.91
C ASP A 404 -4.78 -7.76 16.41
N ARG A 405 -5.74 -7.43 15.54
CA ARG A 405 -5.58 -7.61 14.10
C ARG A 405 -4.67 -6.58 13.46
N LEU A 406 -4.82 -5.29 13.83
CA LEU A 406 -3.95 -4.23 13.33
C LEU A 406 -2.52 -4.41 13.85
N GLY A 407 -2.35 -4.73 15.14
CA GLY A 407 -1.05 -4.97 15.74
C GLY A 407 -0.30 -6.10 15.04
N GLY A 408 -0.95 -7.26 14.88
CA GLY A 408 -0.39 -8.40 14.16
C GLY A 408 -0.02 -8.07 12.70
N TYR A 409 -0.86 -7.31 12.01
CA TYR A 409 -0.61 -6.93 10.62
C TYR A 409 0.52 -5.89 10.49
N LEU A 410 0.58 -4.87 11.35
CA LEU A 410 1.67 -3.89 11.41
C LEU A 410 3.03 -4.53 11.70
N VAL A 411 3.07 -5.53 12.59
CA VAL A 411 4.29 -6.32 12.85
C VAL A 411 4.72 -7.08 11.59
N GLN A 412 3.79 -7.69 10.84
CA GLN A 412 4.11 -8.32 9.57
C GLN A 412 4.65 -7.33 8.54
N ILE A 413 4.05 -6.13 8.41
CA ILE A 413 4.55 -5.07 7.53
C ILE A 413 6.00 -4.71 7.87
N SER A 414 6.34 -4.61 9.16
CA SER A 414 7.69 -4.24 9.61
C SER A 414 8.78 -5.20 9.12
N GLN A 415 8.43 -6.46 8.87
CA GLN A 415 9.34 -7.52 8.40
C GLN A 415 9.55 -7.50 6.88
N HIS A 416 8.72 -6.78 6.10
CA HIS A 416 8.70 -6.84 4.63
C HIS A 416 9.46 -5.70 3.92
N GLY A 417 10.58 -5.25 4.44
CA GLY A 417 11.49 -4.35 3.72
C GLY A 417 10.93 -2.94 3.45
N THR A 418 10.14 -2.44 4.35
CA THR A 418 9.50 -1.11 4.39
C THR A 418 10.49 0.05 4.28
N SER A 419 10.05 1.20 3.78
CA SER A 419 10.87 2.42 3.79
C SER A 419 11.05 2.93 5.23
N SER A 420 12.11 3.70 5.48
CA SER A 420 12.31 4.30 6.82
C SER A 420 11.21 5.30 7.20
N ALA A 421 10.50 5.85 6.22
CA ALA A 421 9.34 6.70 6.48
C ALA A 421 8.15 5.86 6.93
N ASP A 422 7.80 4.81 6.16
CA ASP A 422 6.70 3.92 6.50
C ASP A 422 6.94 3.21 7.85
N MET A 423 8.21 2.90 8.19
CA MET A 423 8.56 2.28 9.46
C MET A 423 8.28 3.20 10.66
N ARG A 424 8.47 4.52 10.51
CA ARG A 424 8.08 5.48 11.56
C ARG A 424 6.57 5.52 11.74
N THR A 425 5.83 5.55 10.63
CA THR A 425 4.36 5.48 10.67
C THR A 425 3.88 4.18 11.30
N VAL A 426 4.49 3.02 10.98
CA VAL A 426 4.18 1.73 11.64
C VAL A 426 4.39 1.82 13.15
N SER A 427 5.52 2.41 13.60
CA SER A 427 5.80 2.57 15.03
C SER A 427 4.75 3.46 15.72
N ARG A 428 4.40 4.60 15.10
CA ARG A 428 3.34 5.49 15.60
C ARG A 428 1.99 4.77 15.71
N LEU A 429 1.59 4.04 14.67
CA LEU A 429 0.32 3.32 14.66
C LEU A 429 0.28 2.22 15.74
N LEU A 430 1.39 1.49 15.96
CA LEU A 430 1.49 0.48 17.01
C LEU A 430 1.32 1.06 18.42
N HIS A 431 1.81 2.28 18.68
CA HIS A 431 1.55 2.95 19.95
C HIS A 431 0.09 3.42 20.04
N ALA A 432 -0.40 4.08 18.99
CA ALA A 432 -1.74 4.66 19.01
C ALA A 432 -2.87 3.62 19.15
N ILE A 433 -2.73 2.40 18.57
CA ILE A 433 -3.75 1.37 18.73
C ILE A 433 -3.89 0.92 20.20
N GLY A 434 -2.78 0.78 20.92
CA GLY A 434 -2.83 0.47 22.36
C GLY A 434 -3.41 1.60 23.19
N ASP A 435 -3.11 2.89 22.86
CA ASP A 435 -3.71 4.02 23.58
C ASP A 435 -5.22 4.13 23.30
N PHE A 436 -5.70 3.87 22.07
CA PHE A 436 -7.13 3.87 21.75
C PHE A 436 -7.90 2.71 22.38
N GLU A 437 -7.30 1.52 22.47
CA GLU A 437 -7.88 0.38 23.19
C GLU A 437 -8.05 0.75 24.66
N ARG A 438 -7.02 1.28 25.32
CA ARG A 438 -7.08 1.67 26.72
C ARG A 438 -8.11 2.78 27.01
N ILE A 439 -8.31 3.72 26.09
CA ILE A 439 -9.40 4.69 26.19
C ILE A 439 -10.76 3.96 26.18
N GLY A 440 -10.92 2.90 25.38
CA GLY A 440 -12.09 2.03 25.39
C GLY A 440 -12.29 1.31 26.72
N ASP A 441 -11.23 0.72 27.29
CA ASP A 441 -11.23 0.08 28.61
C ASP A 441 -11.69 1.05 29.70
N HIS A 442 -11.16 2.28 29.68
CA HIS A 442 -11.57 3.32 30.63
C HIS A 442 -13.04 3.74 30.45
N ALA A 443 -13.55 3.73 29.22
CA ALA A 443 -14.97 3.96 28.98
C ALA A 443 -15.85 2.86 29.58
N LEU A 444 -15.42 1.60 29.50
CA LEU A 444 -16.10 0.47 30.14
C LEU A 444 -16.07 0.59 31.68
N ASN A 445 -14.91 0.95 32.26
CA ASN A 445 -14.78 1.18 33.71
C ASN A 445 -15.72 2.30 34.18
N LEU A 446 -15.83 3.39 33.41
CA LEU A 446 -16.77 4.48 33.70
C LEU A 446 -18.22 4.03 33.58
N GLN A 447 -18.54 3.19 32.61
CA GLN A 447 -19.87 2.58 32.48
C GLN A 447 -20.23 1.77 33.73
N GLU A 448 -19.29 0.96 34.26
CA GLU A 448 -19.51 0.16 35.47
C GLU A 448 -19.77 1.08 36.68
N SER A 449 -18.98 2.15 36.82
CA SER A 449 -19.16 3.15 37.89
C SER A 449 -20.52 3.87 37.80
N ALA A 450 -20.98 4.22 36.59
CA ALA A 450 -22.28 4.83 36.37
C ALA A 450 -23.43 3.85 36.65
N LYS A 451 -23.26 2.57 36.33
CA LYS A 451 -24.21 1.50 36.65
C LYS A 451 -24.32 1.32 38.16
N GLU A 452 -23.22 1.31 38.88
CA GLU A 452 -23.19 1.24 40.34
C GLU A 452 -23.96 2.43 40.98
N LEU A 453 -23.74 3.66 40.44
CA LEU A 453 -24.45 4.85 40.87
C LEU A 453 -25.97 4.67 40.72
N HIS A 454 -26.40 4.15 39.55
CA HIS A 454 -27.81 3.93 39.23
C HIS A 454 -28.45 2.82 40.09
N GLU A 455 -27.82 1.64 40.19
CA GLU A 455 -28.34 0.47 40.93
C GLU A 455 -28.50 0.75 42.43
N LYS A 456 -27.54 1.51 42.99
CA LYS A 456 -27.54 1.91 44.40
C LYS A 456 -28.38 3.15 44.66
N GLN A 457 -29.01 3.74 43.65
CA GLN A 457 -29.82 4.97 43.74
C GLN A 457 -29.06 6.13 44.40
N LEU A 458 -27.75 6.22 44.14
CA LEU A 458 -26.90 7.31 44.65
C LEU A 458 -26.96 8.49 43.67
N ALA A 459 -26.81 9.70 44.20
CA ALA A 459 -26.76 10.93 43.41
C ALA A 459 -25.70 11.88 43.97
N PHE A 460 -24.94 12.51 43.06
CA PHE A 460 -24.03 13.58 43.44
C PHE A 460 -24.81 14.80 43.96
N SER A 461 -24.23 15.55 44.90
CA SER A 461 -24.74 16.85 45.29
C SER A 461 -24.78 17.81 44.07
N PRO A 462 -25.63 18.86 44.09
CA PRO A 462 -25.70 19.79 42.95
C PRO A 462 -24.35 20.38 42.57
N ILE A 463 -23.51 20.77 43.54
CA ILE A 463 -22.17 21.30 43.32
C ILE A 463 -21.22 20.21 42.74
N ALA A 464 -21.23 18.99 43.29
CA ALA A 464 -20.44 17.89 42.78
C ALA A 464 -20.84 17.52 41.37
N ARG A 465 -22.11 17.65 41.00
CA ARG A 465 -22.59 17.42 39.64
C ARG A 465 -22.06 18.48 38.68
N GLU A 466 -22.07 19.76 39.06
CA GLU A 466 -21.47 20.83 38.24
C GLU A 466 -19.97 20.64 38.08
N GLU A 467 -19.24 20.18 39.15
CA GLU A 467 -17.81 19.83 39.04
C GLU A 467 -17.59 18.69 38.04
N VAL A 468 -18.41 17.64 38.06
CA VAL A 468 -18.36 16.52 37.11
C VAL A 468 -18.69 16.99 35.68
N ASP A 469 -19.64 17.90 35.51
CA ASP A 469 -19.97 18.44 34.18
C ASP A 469 -18.81 19.24 33.58
N VAL A 470 -18.09 20.02 34.38
CA VAL A 470 -16.87 20.74 33.95
C VAL A 470 -15.76 19.75 33.54
N LEU A 471 -15.52 18.73 34.38
CA LEU A 471 -14.53 17.69 34.10
C LEU A 471 -14.84 16.92 32.79
N THR A 472 -16.12 16.56 32.63
CA THR A 472 -16.58 15.84 31.43
C THR A 472 -16.39 16.67 30.16
N SER A 473 -16.73 17.96 30.21
CA SER A 473 -16.51 18.89 29.09
C SER A 473 -15.04 19.02 28.72
N LEU A 474 -14.14 19.10 29.71
CA LEU A 474 -12.69 19.13 29.48
C LEU A 474 -12.20 17.81 28.85
N LEU A 475 -12.66 16.66 29.35
CA LEU A 475 -12.27 15.34 28.84
C LEU A 475 -12.71 15.16 27.40
N GLU A 476 -13.92 15.60 27.03
CA GLU A 476 -14.39 15.57 25.65
C GLU A 476 -13.55 16.46 24.72
N ASP A 477 -13.17 17.67 25.15
CA ASP A 477 -12.33 18.56 24.36
C ASP A 477 -10.89 18.02 24.21
N LEU A 478 -10.36 17.39 25.25
CA LEU A 478 -9.06 16.73 25.23
C LEU A 478 -9.02 15.56 24.25
N LEU A 479 -10.00 14.66 24.32
CA LEU A 479 -10.15 13.53 23.41
C LEU A 479 -10.33 13.97 21.94
N ASN A 480 -11.19 14.96 21.72
CA ASN A 480 -11.39 15.52 20.39
C ASN A 480 -10.12 16.14 19.82
N SER A 481 -9.33 16.84 20.64
CA SER A 481 -8.07 17.48 20.24
C SER A 481 -7.02 16.43 19.89
N ALA A 482 -6.87 15.40 20.72
CA ALA A 482 -5.95 14.29 20.46
C ALA A 482 -6.32 13.53 19.17
N LEU A 483 -7.59 13.16 19.01
CA LEU A 483 -8.04 12.43 17.81
C LEU A 483 -7.89 13.27 16.53
N ARG A 484 -8.27 14.56 16.55
CA ARG A 484 -8.11 15.44 15.39
C ARG A 484 -6.65 15.65 15.01
N SER A 485 -5.75 15.83 15.97
CA SER A 485 -4.32 15.97 15.72
C SER A 485 -3.76 14.71 15.05
N PHE A 486 -4.18 13.54 15.51
CA PHE A 486 -3.78 12.25 14.94
C PHE A 486 -4.32 12.04 13.52
N GLN A 487 -5.60 12.36 13.28
CA GLN A 487 -6.25 12.22 11.97
C GLN A 487 -5.69 13.17 10.91
N SER A 488 -5.36 14.41 11.31
CA SER A 488 -4.81 15.43 10.41
C SER A 488 -3.31 15.34 10.23
N ASP A 489 -2.62 14.56 11.07
CA ASP A 489 -1.16 14.48 11.14
C ASP A 489 -0.52 15.88 11.36
N ASP A 490 -1.16 16.69 12.24
CA ASP A 490 -0.80 18.08 12.49
C ASP A 490 -0.12 18.26 13.85
N PRO A 491 1.21 18.50 13.87
CA PRO A 491 1.95 18.71 15.11
C PRO A 491 1.55 19.99 15.86
N GLN A 492 1.01 21.00 15.19
CA GLN A 492 0.56 22.23 15.87
C GLN A 492 -0.71 21.97 16.69
N MET A 493 -1.64 21.18 16.13
CA MET A 493 -2.81 20.73 16.90
C MET A 493 -2.39 19.78 18.04
N ALA A 494 -1.43 18.89 17.82
CA ALA A 494 -0.94 17.98 18.84
C ALA A 494 -0.34 18.71 20.05
N ARG A 495 0.33 19.85 19.86
CA ARG A 495 0.90 20.66 20.95
C ARG A 495 -0.16 21.28 21.87
N GLN A 496 -1.42 21.37 21.42
CA GLN A 496 -2.51 21.91 22.25
C GLN A 496 -3.09 20.87 23.22
N VAL A 497 -2.72 19.61 23.07
CA VAL A 497 -3.24 18.50 23.91
C VAL A 497 -2.62 18.55 25.31
N GLU A 498 -1.32 18.76 25.43
CA GLU A 498 -0.61 18.76 26.71
C GLU A 498 -1.11 19.84 27.68
N PRO A 499 -1.38 21.11 27.27
CA PRO A 499 -1.99 22.09 28.19
C PRO A 499 -3.41 21.72 28.64
N LEU A 500 -4.16 20.93 27.87
CA LEU A 500 -5.48 20.41 28.28
C LEU A 500 -5.31 19.26 29.28
N GLU A 501 -4.34 18.38 29.10
CA GLU A 501 -4.01 17.30 30.01
C GLU A 501 -3.56 17.85 31.37
N GLU A 502 -2.64 18.81 31.40
CA GLU A 502 -2.21 19.46 32.66
C GLU A 502 -3.39 20.16 33.36
N THR A 503 -4.34 20.72 32.58
CA THR A 503 -5.58 21.27 33.14
C THR A 503 -6.44 20.17 33.76
N MET A 504 -6.50 18.98 33.15
CA MET A 504 -7.23 17.81 33.67
C MET A 504 -6.67 17.38 35.02
N ASP A 505 -5.35 17.25 35.14
CA ASP A 505 -4.66 16.89 36.37
C ASP A 505 -4.95 17.88 37.53
N LEU A 506 -4.84 19.16 37.23
CA LEU A 506 -5.12 20.21 38.23
C LEU A 506 -6.60 20.19 38.67
N LEU A 507 -7.55 19.98 37.76
CA LEU A 507 -8.96 19.92 38.12
C LEU A 507 -9.31 18.64 38.88
N THR A 508 -8.76 17.50 38.52
CA THR A 508 -9.00 16.24 39.23
C THR A 508 -8.48 16.30 40.66
N GLU A 509 -7.28 16.91 40.90
CA GLU A 509 -6.74 17.11 42.24
C GLU A 509 -7.63 18.06 43.06
N GLU A 510 -8.09 19.18 42.50
CA GLU A 510 -8.96 20.13 43.20
C GLU A 510 -10.33 19.52 43.54
N ILE A 511 -10.97 18.80 42.57
CA ILE A 511 -12.25 18.12 42.82
C ILE A 511 -12.10 17.06 43.91
N ARG A 512 -11.01 16.29 43.88
CA ARG A 512 -10.68 15.29 44.92
C ARG A 512 -10.55 15.97 46.31
N SER A 513 -9.84 17.09 46.38
CA SER A 513 -9.67 17.88 47.60
C SER A 513 -11.03 18.41 48.12
N ARG A 514 -11.87 18.97 47.28
CA ARG A 514 -13.23 19.43 47.62
C ARG A 514 -14.12 18.29 48.12
N HIS A 515 -14.05 17.13 47.47
CA HIS A 515 -14.80 15.95 47.89
C HIS A 515 -14.38 15.49 49.31
N ILE A 516 -13.08 15.49 49.62
CA ILE A 516 -12.59 15.15 50.97
C ILE A 516 -13.15 16.13 52.03
N ARG A 517 -13.22 17.43 51.72
CA ARG A 517 -13.84 18.42 52.60
C ARG A 517 -15.32 18.13 52.83
N ARG A 518 -16.08 17.84 51.76
CA ARG A 518 -17.51 17.45 51.86
C ARG A 518 -17.71 16.16 52.66
N LEU A 519 -16.81 15.22 52.54
CA LEU A 519 -16.87 13.98 53.33
C LEU A 519 -16.65 14.25 54.82
N GLN A 520 -15.65 15.09 55.17
CA GLN A 520 -15.38 15.50 56.56
C GLN A 520 -16.54 16.27 57.19
N SER A 521 -17.20 17.10 56.43
CA SER A 521 -18.38 17.85 56.91
C SER A 521 -19.72 17.03 56.90
N GLY A 522 -19.64 15.76 56.52
CA GLY A 522 -20.83 14.88 56.51
C GLY A 522 -21.82 15.15 55.37
N GLN A 523 -21.44 15.94 54.35
CA GLN A 523 -22.26 16.29 53.21
C GLN A 523 -22.19 15.25 52.09
N CYS A 524 -21.29 14.28 52.20
CA CYS A 524 -21.10 13.23 51.22
C CYS A 524 -20.95 11.86 51.90
N THR A 525 -21.19 10.78 51.16
CA THR A 525 -21.03 9.42 51.63
C THR A 525 -19.72 8.80 51.12
N ILE A 526 -19.15 7.85 51.86
CA ILE A 526 -17.97 7.10 51.46
C ILE A 526 -18.20 6.37 50.14
N GLN A 527 -19.42 5.86 49.91
CA GLN A 527 -19.78 5.13 48.68
C GLN A 527 -19.70 6.05 47.46
N LEU A 528 -20.25 7.28 47.53
CA LEU A 528 -20.12 8.29 46.47
C LEU A 528 -18.63 8.68 46.27
N GLY A 529 -17.83 8.66 47.33
CA GLY A 529 -16.39 8.93 47.28
C GLY A 529 -15.65 7.91 46.39
N PHE A 530 -15.97 6.64 46.49
CA PHE A 530 -15.38 5.60 45.61
C PHE A 530 -15.75 5.84 44.15
N ILE A 531 -17.02 6.05 43.86
CA ILE A 531 -17.49 6.28 42.47
C ILE A 531 -16.87 7.56 41.88
N LEU A 532 -16.81 8.66 42.65
CA LEU A 532 -16.16 9.88 42.18
C LEU A 532 -14.66 9.69 41.97
N ASN A 533 -13.98 8.99 42.87
CA ASN A 533 -12.55 8.72 42.72
C ASN A 533 -12.23 7.83 41.51
N ASP A 534 -13.10 6.85 41.21
CA ASP A 534 -12.97 6.05 40.01
C ASP A 534 -13.16 6.89 38.74
N LEU A 535 -14.15 7.81 38.73
CA LEU A 535 -14.36 8.76 37.63
C LEU A 535 -13.11 9.65 37.42
N LEU A 536 -12.56 10.23 38.50
CA LEU A 536 -11.37 11.09 38.44
C LEU A 536 -10.14 10.33 37.94
N ASN A 537 -9.89 9.12 38.45
CA ASN A 537 -8.74 8.30 38.05
C ASN A 537 -8.85 7.86 36.57
N ASN A 538 -10.04 7.46 36.11
CA ASN A 538 -10.24 7.10 34.71
C ASN A 538 -10.08 8.32 33.79
N ALA A 539 -10.56 9.50 34.19
CA ALA A 539 -10.40 10.75 33.43
C ALA A 539 -8.91 11.15 33.30
N GLU A 540 -8.14 11.08 34.38
CA GLU A 540 -6.70 11.32 34.41
C GLU A 540 -5.96 10.35 33.48
N ARG A 541 -6.25 9.03 33.57
CA ARG A 541 -5.64 8.02 32.69
C ARG A 541 -5.97 8.21 31.22
N VAL A 542 -7.19 8.62 30.90
CA VAL A 542 -7.55 8.95 29.51
C VAL A 542 -6.79 10.19 29.04
N GLY A 543 -6.54 11.17 29.92
CA GLY A 543 -5.65 12.30 29.67
C GLY A 543 -4.24 11.86 29.27
N ASP A 544 -3.63 10.97 30.06
CA ASP A 544 -2.32 10.36 29.78
C ASP A 544 -2.28 9.72 28.37
N HIS A 545 -3.30 8.95 28.01
CA HIS A 545 -3.38 8.30 26.68
C HIS A 545 -3.55 9.33 25.56
N CYS A 546 -4.30 10.41 25.78
CA CYS A 546 -4.42 11.50 24.81
C CYS A 546 -3.09 12.22 24.59
N SER A 547 -2.32 12.47 25.66
CA SER A 547 -0.97 13.03 25.60
C SER A 547 -0.03 12.11 24.80
N ASN A 548 -0.03 10.78 25.06
CA ASN A 548 0.79 9.82 24.33
C ASN A 548 0.48 9.84 22.82
N ILE A 549 -0.82 9.87 22.45
CA ILE A 549 -1.25 9.96 21.04
C ILE A 549 -0.71 11.25 20.40
N ALA A 550 -0.83 12.40 21.07
CA ALA A 550 -0.36 13.69 20.56
C ALA A 550 1.17 13.73 20.43
N VAL A 551 1.92 13.22 21.41
CA VAL A 551 3.39 13.10 21.36
C VAL A 551 3.82 12.25 20.18
N SER A 552 3.14 11.14 19.90
CA SER A 552 3.45 10.26 18.76
C SER A 552 3.35 10.99 17.40
N VAL A 553 2.43 11.94 17.25
CA VAL A 553 2.28 12.79 16.05
C VAL A 553 3.47 13.75 15.90
N ILE A 554 3.91 14.33 17.01
CA ILE A 554 5.01 15.30 17.02
C ILE A 554 6.35 14.60 16.71
N GLU A 555 6.62 13.45 17.31
CA GLU A 555 7.85 12.68 17.13
C GLU A 555 8.06 12.21 15.69
N GLU A 556 7.01 11.83 14.98
CA GLU A 556 7.12 11.41 13.58
C GLU A 556 7.66 12.53 12.70
N GLN A 557 7.30 13.77 12.98
CA GLN A 557 7.67 14.92 12.14
C GLN A 557 8.99 15.58 12.53
N GLU A 558 9.31 15.68 13.81
CA GLU A 558 10.46 16.48 14.29
C GLU A 558 11.81 15.74 14.36
N LYS A 559 11.89 14.44 14.05
CA LYS A 559 13.13 13.64 13.90
C LYS A 559 14.13 13.63 15.07
N GLN A 560 13.91 14.30 16.18
CA GLN A 560 14.95 14.57 17.18
C GLN A 560 14.57 14.40 18.66
N ALA A 561 13.31 14.22 19.01
CA ALA A 561 12.93 14.23 20.43
C ALA A 561 12.73 12.82 20.99
N ALA A 562 13.45 12.49 22.05
CA ALA A 562 13.02 11.45 22.97
C ALA A 562 11.81 12.02 23.77
N SER A 563 10.67 11.30 23.79
CA SER A 563 9.38 11.74 24.33
C SER A 563 9.46 12.53 25.63
N HIS A 564 10.17 12.01 26.63
CA HIS A 564 10.30 12.68 27.95
C HIS A 564 11.10 13.98 27.91
N ALA A 565 12.14 14.09 27.08
CA ALA A 565 12.92 15.33 26.97
C ALA A 565 12.12 16.42 26.27
N TYR A 566 11.25 16.04 25.32
CA TYR A 566 10.38 16.95 24.61
C TYR A 566 9.30 17.53 25.52
N LEU A 567 8.54 16.70 26.25
CA LEU A 567 7.50 17.14 27.18
C LEU A 567 8.08 18.10 28.24
N HIS A 568 9.26 17.79 28.80
CA HIS A 568 9.92 18.66 29.74
C HIS A 568 10.35 20.02 29.15
N SER A 569 10.66 20.05 27.83
CA SER A 569 10.97 21.30 27.14
C SER A 569 9.72 22.11 26.80
N LEU A 570 8.62 21.43 26.48
CA LEU A 570 7.33 22.03 26.16
C LEU A 570 6.75 22.77 27.39
N LYS A 571 6.77 22.14 28.57
CA LYS A 571 6.26 22.72 29.82
C LYS A 571 7.04 23.97 30.27
N LYS A 572 8.20 24.28 29.67
CA LYS A 572 9.00 25.50 29.92
C LYS A 572 8.73 26.64 28.91
N ASN A 573 7.84 26.44 27.93
CA ASN A 573 7.57 27.43 26.90
C ASN A 573 6.47 28.42 27.36
N ASP A 574 6.66 29.71 27.07
CA ASP A 574 5.67 30.76 27.36
C ASP A 574 4.31 30.51 26.69
N GLU A 575 4.30 29.88 25.52
CA GLU A 575 3.08 29.50 24.81
C GLU A 575 2.27 28.43 25.57
N PHE A 576 2.96 27.43 26.14
CA PHE A 576 2.32 26.42 27.00
C PHE A 576 1.65 27.07 28.20
N SER A 577 2.40 27.94 28.93
CA SER A 577 1.89 28.65 30.10
C SER A 577 0.68 29.52 29.78
N PHE A 578 0.70 30.18 28.63
CA PHE A 578 -0.45 30.97 28.15
C PHE A 578 -1.67 30.11 27.87
N GLN A 579 -1.51 28.99 27.15
CA GLN A 579 -2.60 28.05 26.84
C GLN A 579 -3.17 27.40 28.10
N LEU A 580 -2.31 27.02 29.03
CA LEU A 580 -2.73 26.48 30.34
C LEU A 580 -3.60 27.46 31.10
N GLN A 581 -3.16 28.74 31.21
CA GLN A 581 -3.98 29.79 31.85
C GLN A 581 -5.32 30.02 31.15
N GLN A 582 -5.34 29.99 29.84
CA GLN A 582 -6.56 30.10 29.06
C GLN A 582 -7.52 28.93 29.35
N ASN A 583 -7.02 27.70 29.43
CA ASN A 583 -7.82 26.51 29.76
C ASN A 583 -8.35 26.61 31.19
N LEU A 584 -7.55 26.95 32.16
CA LEU A 584 -7.98 27.13 33.54
C LEU A 584 -9.05 28.25 33.69
N SER A 585 -9.01 29.28 32.84
CA SER A 585 -10.04 30.31 32.83
C SER A 585 -11.33 29.86 32.14
N ARG A 586 -11.27 28.86 31.28
CA ARG A 586 -12.43 28.27 30.57
C ARG A 586 -13.13 27.21 31.41
N TYR A 587 -12.39 26.36 32.09
CA TYR A 587 -12.91 25.24 32.88
C TYR A 587 -12.88 25.62 34.38
N VAL A 588 -13.74 26.55 34.77
CA VAL A 588 -13.83 27.04 36.15
C VAL A 588 -14.79 26.17 36.95
N LEU A 589 -14.31 25.65 38.08
CA LEU A 589 -15.18 24.93 39.02
C LEU A 589 -16.16 25.89 39.73
N PRO A 590 -17.37 25.41 40.06
CA PRO A 590 -18.34 26.22 40.82
C PRO A 590 -17.74 26.73 42.13
N ALA A 591 -18.18 27.91 42.57
CA ALA A 591 -17.71 28.46 43.85
C ALA A 591 -18.20 27.60 45.01
N GLU A 592 -17.31 27.27 45.98
CA GLU A 592 -17.75 26.61 47.22
C GLU A 592 -18.70 27.54 48.00
N THR A 593 -19.85 27.02 48.39
CA THR A 593 -20.77 27.78 49.25
C THR A 593 -20.23 27.83 50.69
N SER A 594 -20.59 28.85 51.47
CA SER A 594 -20.16 29.00 52.88
C SER A 594 -20.59 27.84 53.81
N GLU A 595 -21.48 26.95 53.32
CA GLU A 595 -21.87 25.71 54.00
C GLU A 595 -20.86 24.57 53.81
N ASP A 596 -19.94 24.67 52.82
CA ASP A 596 -18.91 23.67 52.49
C ASP A 596 -17.60 23.90 53.29
N GLN A 597 -17.50 24.99 54.06
CA GLN A 597 -16.32 25.25 54.90
C GLN A 597 -16.43 24.48 56.22
N PRO A 598 -15.38 23.79 56.68
CA PRO A 598 -15.37 23.16 58.00
C PRO A 598 -15.59 24.25 59.06
N ALA A 599 -16.51 23.99 60.01
CA ALA A 599 -16.65 24.84 61.20
C ALA A 599 -15.30 24.89 61.89
N GLU A 600 -14.71 26.09 62.03
CA GLU A 600 -13.45 26.32 62.77
C GLU A 600 -13.44 25.75 64.19
#